data_c8b7ad0c2bd5c83a4cecf0d5feffee52
#
_entry.id   c8b7ad0c2bd5c83a4cecf0d5feffee52
#
_cell.length_a   1.000
_cell.length_b   1.000
_cell.length_c   1.000
_cell.angle_alpha   90.00
_cell.angle_beta   90.00
_cell.angle_gamma   90.00
#
_symmetry.space_group_name_H-M   'P 1'
#
loop_
_entity.id
_entity.type
_entity.pdbx_description
1 polymer ?
#
loop_
_entity_poly.entity_id
_entity_poly.type
_entity_poly.pdbx_seq_one_letter_code
_entity_poly.pdbx_strand_id
1 'polypeptide(L)'
;MNVKLKIEELENEVIFLRQTLREDFEDLYKQGGHKIIWEQHSEKDRYKKDKFLEYFNSGIKNEFGSLTIINKNNNKIVGWTRLYDFKEEDLSVKLGYTFLGKDYWGSNINYNVKKLILDYVFSFLNTVYFDVYEKNIRSQKSVMKLGGILNKINSNNHEYILTKKEWSKWDSN
;
A
#
# COMPACT_ATOMS: atom_id res chain seq x y z
N MET A 1 -17.06 0.97 -18.52
CA MET A 1 -17.02 0.17 -17.28
C MET A 1 -16.91 1.14 -16.11
N ASN A 2 -17.72 1.04 -15.08
CA ASN A 2 -17.64 2.00 -13.97
C ASN A 2 -16.60 1.49 -12.96
N VAL A 3 -15.32 1.87 -13.13
CA VAL A 3 -14.21 1.42 -12.29
C VAL A 3 -14.19 2.27 -11.02
N LYS A 4 -14.53 1.70 -9.88
CA LYS A 4 -14.57 2.39 -8.60
C LYS A 4 -13.25 2.18 -7.82
N LEU A 5 -12.22 2.96 -8.13
CA LEU A 5 -10.91 2.86 -7.47
C LEU A 5 -10.82 3.62 -6.14
N LYS A 6 -11.74 4.56 -5.90
CA LYS A 6 -11.86 5.19 -4.58
C LYS A 6 -12.56 4.22 -3.64
N ILE A 7 -11.79 3.48 -2.88
CA ILE A 7 -12.26 2.55 -1.85
C ILE A 7 -12.74 3.36 -0.65
N GLU A 8 -14.02 3.28 -0.30
CA GLU A 8 -14.52 3.95 0.91
C GLU A 8 -14.07 3.18 2.16
N GLU A 9 -14.34 1.88 2.18
CA GLU A 9 -13.92 0.97 3.25
C GLU A 9 -13.80 -0.47 2.76
N LEU A 10 -12.93 -1.25 3.39
CA LEU A 10 -12.79 -2.71 3.25
C LEU A 10 -12.40 -3.28 4.60
N GLU A 11 -12.88 -4.48 4.93
CA GLU A 11 -12.48 -5.15 6.17
C GLU A 11 -12.43 -6.67 6.08
N ASN A 12 -11.70 -7.27 7.00
CA ASN A 12 -11.74 -8.68 7.31
C ASN A 12 -11.63 -8.87 8.84
N GLU A 13 -11.36 -10.09 9.32
CA GLU A 13 -11.22 -10.37 10.76
C GLU A 13 -10.03 -9.65 11.42
N VAL A 14 -9.02 -9.25 10.66
CA VAL A 14 -7.74 -8.72 11.18
C VAL A 14 -7.68 -7.19 11.11
N ILE A 15 -8.13 -6.61 10.00
CA ILE A 15 -7.97 -5.19 9.70
C ILE A 15 -9.25 -4.55 9.18
N PHE A 16 -9.32 -3.24 9.37
CA PHE A 16 -10.27 -2.35 8.73
C PHE A 16 -9.50 -1.27 7.97
N LEU A 17 -9.83 -1.08 6.71
CA LEU A 17 -9.31 -0.04 5.82
C LEU A 17 -10.42 0.96 5.55
N ARG A 18 -10.14 2.24 5.66
CA ARG A 18 -11.07 3.31 5.26
C ARG A 18 -10.33 4.49 4.65
N GLN A 19 -11.08 5.36 3.98
CA GLN A 19 -10.50 6.62 3.52
C GLN A 19 -9.84 7.37 4.67
N THR A 20 -8.66 7.91 4.38
CA THR A 20 -7.88 8.71 5.34
C THR A 20 -8.55 10.06 5.56
N LEU A 21 -8.74 10.41 6.82
CA LEU A 21 -9.25 11.71 7.25
C LEU A 21 -8.08 12.63 7.68
N ARG A 22 -8.31 13.93 7.66
CA ARG A 22 -7.28 14.90 8.11
C ARG A 22 -6.89 14.70 9.57
N GLU A 23 -7.84 14.27 10.38
CA GLU A 23 -7.68 13.98 11.80
C GLU A 23 -6.77 12.78 12.07
N ASP A 24 -6.55 11.91 11.10
CA ASP A 24 -5.67 10.74 11.22
C ASP A 24 -4.19 11.12 11.29
N PHE A 25 -3.83 12.36 10.95
CA PHE A 25 -2.43 12.77 10.81
C PHE A 25 -1.55 12.42 12.01
N GLU A 26 -1.97 12.80 13.22
CA GLU A 26 -1.15 12.58 14.42
C GLU A 26 -0.99 11.08 14.75
N ASP A 27 -2.03 10.28 14.57
CA ASP A 27 -1.96 8.85 14.80
C ASP A 27 -1.13 8.13 13.71
N LEU A 28 -1.24 8.55 12.45
CA LEU A 28 -0.37 8.07 11.37
C LEU A 28 1.08 8.50 11.60
N TYR A 29 1.32 9.73 12.07
CA TYR A 29 2.67 10.20 12.37
C TYR A 29 3.29 9.46 13.57
N LYS A 30 2.52 9.09 14.60
CA LYS A 30 3.00 8.19 15.66
C LYS A 30 3.57 6.88 15.11
N GLN A 31 2.98 6.34 14.03
CA GLN A 31 3.46 5.12 13.38
C GLN A 31 4.64 5.39 12.44
N GLY A 32 4.54 6.45 11.61
CA GLY A 32 5.48 6.76 10.54
C GLY A 32 6.65 7.69 10.94
N GLY A 33 6.59 8.35 12.10
CA GLY A 33 7.59 9.31 12.57
C GLY A 33 8.90 8.68 13.09
N HIS A 34 9.17 7.42 12.75
CA HIS A 34 10.37 6.69 13.16
C HIS A 34 11.32 6.50 11.99
N LYS A 35 12.58 6.92 12.14
CA LYS A 35 13.61 6.83 11.10
C LYS A 35 13.72 5.44 10.47
N ILE A 36 13.64 4.39 11.29
CA ILE A 36 13.77 2.99 10.85
C ILE A 36 12.72 2.58 9.80
N ILE A 37 11.54 3.23 9.79
CA ILE A 37 10.49 2.97 8.78
C ILE A 37 11.02 3.29 7.38
N TRP A 38 11.82 4.35 7.25
CA TRP A 38 12.22 4.95 5.99
C TRP A 38 13.65 4.61 5.55
N GLU A 39 14.43 3.87 6.34
CA GLU A 39 15.83 3.56 6.03
C GLU A 39 16.04 2.91 4.67
N GLN A 40 15.10 2.08 4.23
CA GLN A 40 15.13 1.39 2.94
C GLN A 40 14.33 2.12 1.84
N HIS A 41 13.74 3.29 2.13
CA HIS A 41 13.04 4.10 1.16
C HIS A 41 13.96 5.10 0.46
N SER A 42 13.56 5.58 -0.74
CA SER A 42 14.23 6.69 -1.42
C SER A 42 14.19 7.97 -0.59
N GLU A 43 13.04 8.23 0.03
CA GLU A 43 12.78 9.41 0.86
C GLU A 43 13.05 9.11 2.34
N LYS A 44 14.31 9.08 2.73
CA LYS A 44 14.74 8.67 4.08
C LYS A 44 14.33 9.64 5.19
N ASP A 45 14.04 10.89 4.85
CA ASP A 45 13.72 11.95 5.80
C ASP A 45 12.23 12.06 6.15
N ARG A 46 11.38 11.18 5.61
CA ARG A 46 9.93 11.17 5.90
C ARG A 46 9.57 11.01 7.37
N TYR A 47 10.46 10.55 8.21
CA TYR A 47 10.24 10.52 9.67
C TYR A 47 10.18 11.92 10.30
N LYS A 48 10.71 12.96 9.63
CA LYS A 48 10.59 14.35 10.07
C LYS A 48 9.15 14.84 9.84
N LYS A 49 8.60 15.56 10.83
CA LYS A 49 7.16 15.90 10.83
C LYS A 49 6.74 16.72 9.60
N ASP A 50 7.57 17.66 9.15
CA ASP A 50 7.35 18.46 7.95
C ASP A 50 7.32 17.58 6.69
N LYS A 51 8.28 16.66 6.54
CA LYS A 51 8.34 15.72 5.40
C LYS A 51 7.21 14.69 5.44
N PHE A 52 6.83 14.24 6.62
CA PHE A 52 5.68 13.37 6.78
C PHE A 52 4.37 14.10 6.43
N LEU A 53 4.25 15.39 6.79
CA LEU A 53 3.09 16.20 6.43
C LEU A 53 2.98 16.39 4.90
N GLU A 54 4.10 16.64 4.20
CA GLU A 54 4.11 16.70 2.73
C GLU A 54 3.61 15.36 2.13
N TYR A 55 4.13 14.24 2.64
CA TYR A 55 3.73 12.89 2.23
C TYR A 55 2.25 12.61 2.50
N PHE A 56 1.75 12.94 3.69
CA PHE A 56 0.35 12.82 4.08
C PHE A 56 -0.56 13.66 3.17
N ASN A 57 -0.23 14.92 2.96
CA ASN A 57 -1.01 15.80 2.09
C ASN A 57 -1.05 15.29 0.64
N SER A 58 0.04 14.68 0.16
CA SER A 58 0.05 14.06 -1.17
C SER A 58 -0.95 12.91 -1.29
N GLY A 59 -1.16 12.15 -0.22
CA GLY A 59 -2.15 11.08 -0.20
C GLY A 59 -3.59 11.57 -0.08
N ILE A 60 -3.83 12.62 0.72
CA ILE A 60 -5.16 13.27 0.79
C ILE A 60 -5.57 13.84 -0.58
N LYS A 61 -4.60 14.37 -1.34
CA LYS A 61 -4.84 14.94 -2.68
C LYS A 61 -4.82 13.92 -3.81
N ASN A 62 -4.48 12.67 -3.52
CA ASN A 62 -4.45 11.61 -4.52
C ASN A 62 -5.84 11.39 -5.11
N GLU A 63 -5.92 11.07 -6.40
CA GLU A 63 -7.17 10.90 -7.14
C GLU A 63 -8.15 9.92 -6.47
N PHE A 64 -7.62 8.82 -5.92
CA PHE A 64 -8.42 7.81 -5.22
C PHE A 64 -8.37 7.95 -3.69
N GLY A 65 -7.81 9.04 -3.19
CA GLY A 65 -7.52 9.21 -1.78
C GLY A 65 -6.41 8.27 -1.31
N SER A 66 -6.41 8.00 -0.03
CA SER A 66 -5.50 7.05 0.61
C SER A 66 -6.23 6.30 1.71
N LEU A 67 -5.72 5.16 2.11
CA LEU A 67 -6.36 4.25 3.07
C LEU A 67 -5.58 4.22 4.38
N THR A 68 -6.26 4.56 5.45
CA THR A 68 -5.80 4.35 6.81
C THR A 68 -6.01 2.91 7.20
N ILE A 69 -4.97 2.26 7.71
CA ILE A 69 -4.99 0.87 8.15
C ILE A 69 -5.23 0.82 9.66
N ILE A 70 -6.31 0.16 10.07
CA ILE A 70 -6.71 0.01 11.47
C ILE A 70 -6.64 -1.47 11.84
N ASN A 71 -5.94 -1.78 12.92
CA ASN A 71 -5.90 -3.12 13.49
C ASN A 71 -7.15 -3.37 14.33
N LYS A 72 -7.98 -4.33 13.95
CA LYS A 72 -9.25 -4.62 14.63
C LYS A 72 -9.08 -5.17 16.05
N ASN A 73 -7.95 -5.81 16.36
CA ASN A 73 -7.70 -6.35 17.70
C ASN A 73 -7.58 -5.27 18.79
N ASN A 74 -7.10 -4.08 18.45
CA ASN A 74 -6.87 -3.01 19.41
C ASN A 74 -7.45 -1.67 18.97
N ASN A 75 -8.13 -1.63 17.84
CA ASN A 75 -8.75 -0.45 17.22
C ASN A 75 -7.77 0.73 17.01
N LYS A 76 -6.48 0.44 16.76
CA LYS A 76 -5.46 1.46 16.53
C LYS A 76 -5.12 1.62 15.05
N ILE A 77 -4.85 2.84 14.66
CA ILE A 77 -4.22 3.15 13.37
C ILE A 77 -2.80 2.61 13.41
N VAL A 78 -2.45 1.77 12.40
CA VAL A 78 -1.19 1.05 12.36
C VAL A 78 -0.36 1.32 11.11
N GLY A 79 -0.94 1.99 10.13
CA GLY A 79 -0.24 2.30 8.89
C GLY A 79 -1.13 2.93 7.82
N TRP A 80 -0.59 2.97 6.61
CA TRP A 80 -1.18 3.68 5.49
C TRP A 80 -0.81 3.05 4.16
N THR A 81 -1.69 3.22 3.15
CA THR A 81 -1.45 2.74 1.77
C THR A 81 -2.34 3.50 0.79
N ARG A 82 -2.07 3.40 -0.52
CA ARG A 82 -2.96 3.96 -1.55
C ARG A 82 -2.86 3.27 -2.91
N LEU A 83 -3.93 3.38 -3.69
CA LEU A 83 -3.95 3.15 -5.13
C LEU A 83 -3.61 4.46 -5.85
N TYR A 84 -2.92 4.40 -6.98
CA TYR A 84 -2.54 5.56 -7.79
C TYR A 84 -2.20 5.15 -9.22
N ASP A 85 -2.05 6.10 -10.11
CA ASP A 85 -1.61 5.89 -11.51
C ASP A 85 -2.46 4.83 -12.23
N PHE A 86 -3.79 5.05 -12.25
CA PHE A 86 -4.70 4.19 -13.00
C PHE A 86 -4.55 4.42 -14.51
N LYS A 87 -4.55 3.33 -15.26
CA LYS A 87 -4.54 3.35 -16.72
C LYS A 87 -5.72 2.56 -17.26
N GLU A 88 -6.59 3.27 -17.93
CA GLU A 88 -7.81 2.70 -18.52
C GLU A 88 -7.50 1.78 -19.69
N GLU A 89 -6.47 2.10 -20.48
CA GLU A 89 -6.08 1.38 -21.69
C GLU A 89 -5.72 -0.09 -21.46
N ASP A 90 -5.15 -0.41 -20.30
CA ASP A 90 -4.76 -1.78 -19.92
C ASP A 90 -5.45 -2.28 -18.64
N LEU A 91 -6.41 -1.51 -18.11
CA LEU A 91 -7.12 -1.78 -16.86
C LEU A 91 -6.15 -2.09 -15.70
N SER A 92 -5.18 -1.22 -15.50
CA SER A 92 -4.15 -1.36 -14.48
C SER A 92 -4.15 -0.22 -13.47
N VAL A 93 -3.62 -0.50 -12.29
CA VAL A 93 -3.42 0.48 -11.22
C VAL A 93 -2.14 0.18 -10.46
N LYS A 94 -1.52 1.18 -9.84
CA LYS A 94 -0.43 0.97 -8.90
C LYS A 94 -0.94 0.92 -7.47
N LEU A 95 -0.38 0.00 -6.68
CA LEU A 95 -0.59 -0.11 -5.23
C LEU A 95 0.73 0.16 -4.51
N GLY A 96 0.76 1.18 -3.68
CA GLY A 96 2.01 1.56 -3.03
C GLY A 96 1.86 2.59 -1.93
N TYR A 97 2.98 3.31 -1.69
CA TYR A 97 3.09 4.27 -0.59
C TYR A 97 2.70 3.65 0.76
N THR A 98 2.96 2.34 0.91
CA THR A 98 2.55 1.58 2.09
C THR A 98 3.62 1.69 3.17
N PHE A 99 3.21 2.04 4.38
CA PHE A 99 4.02 1.79 5.57
C PHE A 99 3.17 1.20 6.68
N LEU A 100 3.81 0.48 7.57
CA LEU A 100 3.27 0.02 8.85
C LEU A 100 4.18 0.49 9.97
N GLY A 101 3.59 0.81 11.11
CA GLY A 101 4.34 1.04 12.34
C GLY A 101 5.26 -0.15 12.63
N LYS A 102 6.43 0.14 13.17
CA LYS A 102 7.50 -0.84 13.40
C LYS A 102 7.03 -2.04 14.24
N ASP A 103 6.14 -1.82 15.22
CA ASP A 103 5.63 -2.87 16.12
C ASP A 103 4.72 -3.89 15.41
N TYR A 104 4.30 -3.59 14.18
CA TYR A 104 3.46 -4.46 13.35
C TYR A 104 4.23 -5.19 12.26
N TRP A 105 5.57 -5.03 12.21
CA TRP A 105 6.39 -5.76 11.26
C TRP A 105 6.47 -7.24 11.62
N GLY A 106 6.52 -8.09 10.61
CA GLY A 106 6.52 -9.55 10.81
C GLY A 106 5.16 -10.13 11.19
N SER A 107 4.14 -9.27 11.42
CA SER A 107 2.76 -9.72 11.59
C SER A 107 2.09 -10.00 10.24
N ASN A 108 0.88 -10.57 10.29
CA ASN A 108 0.07 -10.82 9.10
C ASN A 108 -0.68 -9.56 8.57
N ILE A 109 -0.53 -8.40 9.22
CA ILE A 109 -1.27 -7.17 8.87
C ILE A 109 -0.99 -6.76 7.42
N ASN A 110 0.28 -6.66 7.01
CA ASN A 110 0.62 -6.24 5.65
C ASN A 110 0.04 -7.19 4.58
N TYR A 111 0.05 -8.49 4.86
CA TYR A 111 -0.57 -9.50 4.01
C TYR A 111 -2.07 -9.26 3.88
N ASN A 112 -2.78 -9.11 4.99
CA ASN A 112 -4.23 -8.85 5.00
C ASN A 112 -4.61 -7.55 4.29
N VAL A 113 -3.82 -6.47 4.45
CA VAL A 113 -3.99 -5.21 3.71
C VAL A 113 -3.91 -5.45 2.20
N LYS A 114 -2.84 -6.10 1.76
CA LYS A 114 -2.62 -6.37 0.33
C LYS A 114 -3.71 -7.28 -0.22
N LYS A 115 -4.05 -8.36 0.50
CA LYS A 115 -5.09 -9.30 0.07
C LYS A 115 -6.43 -8.60 -0.13
N LEU A 116 -6.90 -7.84 0.84
CA LEU A 116 -8.17 -7.11 0.73
C LEU A 116 -8.22 -6.17 -0.48
N ILE A 117 -7.15 -5.39 -0.69
CA ILE A 117 -7.10 -4.45 -1.80
C ILE A 117 -7.00 -5.20 -3.14
N LEU A 118 -6.19 -6.25 -3.22
CA LEU A 118 -6.03 -7.04 -4.45
C LEU A 118 -7.32 -7.78 -4.83
N ASP A 119 -8.02 -8.40 -3.87
CA ASP A 119 -9.31 -9.04 -4.10
C ASP A 119 -10.33 -8.01 -4.65
N TYR A 120 -10.36 -6.82 -4.06
CA TYR A 120 -11.23 -5.75 -4.51
C TYR A 120 -10.89 -5.28 -5.93
N VAL A 121 -9.63 -4.92 -6.21
CA VAL A 121 -9.26 -4.36 -7.51
C VAL A 121 -9.33 -5.39 -8.62
N PHE A 122 -8.99 -6.65 -8.37
CA PHE A 122 -9.09 -7.73 -9.36
C PHE A 122 -10.53 -8.16 -9.67
N SER A 123 -11.54 -7.66 -8.95
CA SER A 123 -12.94 -7.83 -9.37
C SER A 123 -13.24 -7.12 -10.70
N PHE A 124 -12.49 -6.04 -11.04
CA PHE A 124 -12.72 -5.22 -12.24
C PHE A 124 -11.45 -4.81 -12.99
N LEU A 125 -10.24 -5.01 -12.44
CA LEU A 125 -8.97 -4.77 -13.12
C LEU A 125 -8.28 -6.07 -13.52
N ASN A 126 -7.31 -5.94 -14.42
CA ASN A 126 -6.50 -7.07 -14.91
C ASN A 126 -5.10 -7.11 -14.29
N THR A 127 -4.56 -5.94 -13.92
CA THR A 127 -3.15 -5.80 -13.56
C THR A 127 -2.97 -4.80 -12.41
N VAL A 128 -2.10 -5.17 -11.47
CA VAL A 128 -1.61 -4.28 -10.41
C VAL A 128 -0.10 -4.18 -10.52
N TYR A 129 0.42 -2.96 -10.50
CA TYR A 129 1.85 -2.69 -10.44
C TYR A 129 2.28 -2.22 -9.06
N PHE A 130 3.55 -2.47 -8.72
CA PHE A 130 4.19 -2.02 -7.50
C PHE A 130 5.54 -1.41 -7.85
N ASP A 131 5.71 -0.12 -7.58
CA ASP A 131 7.02 0.54 -7.69
C ASP A 131 7.74 0.43 -6.34
N VAL A 132 8.88 -0.21 -6.33
CA VAL A 132 9.67 -0.44 -5.12
C VAL A 132 11.10 0.07 -5.32
N TYR A 133 11.55 0.95 -4.42
CA TYR A 133 12.93 1.42 -4.45
C TYR A 133 13.92 0.24 -4.39
N GLU A 134 14.98 0.27 -5.21
CA GLU A 134 15.92 -0.85 -5.40
C GLU A 134 16.53 -1.38 -4.09
N LYS A 135 16.74 -0.48 -3.09
CA LYS A 135 17.30 -0.85 -1.78
C LYS A 135 16.26 -1.25 -0.75
N ASN A 136 14.96 -1.20 -1.11
CA ASN A 136 13.88 -1.61 -0.21
C ASN A 136 13.59 -3.11 -0.30
N ILE A 137 14.55 -3.92 0.17
CA ILE A 137 14.49 -5.38 0.13
C ILE A 137 13.26 -5.92 0.86
N ARG A 138 12.86 -5.29 1.96
CA ARG A 138 11.66 -5.67 2.72
C ARG A 138 10.40 -5.58 1.86
N SER A 139 10.23 -4.48 1.14
CA SER A 139 9.08 -4.29 0.25
C SER A 139 9.11 -5.22 -0.95
N GLN A 140 10.28 -5.42 -1.56
CA GLN A 140 10.45 -6.36 -2.67
C GLN A 140 10.03 -7.78 -2.26
N LYS A 141 10.53 -8.28 -1.13
CA LYS A 141 10.15 -9.60 -0.59
C LYS A 141 8.64 -9.69 -0.33
N SER A 142 8.04 -8.61 0.17
CA SER A 142 6.59 -8.57 0.41
C SER A 142 5.79 -8.71 -0.87
N VAL A 143 6.17 -8.02 -1.95
CA VAL A 143 5.50 -8.11 -3.25
C VAL A 143 5.69 -9.48 -3.88
N MET A 144 6.91 -10.02 -3.86
CA MET A 144 7.19 -11.36 -4.40
C MET A 144 6.41 -12.46 -3.66
N LYS A 145 6.21 -12.33 -2.34
CA LYS A 145 5.37 -13.27 -1.57
C LYS A 145 3.90 -13.28 -1.98
N LEU A 146 3.42 -12.25 -2.65
CA LEU A 146 2.06 -12.19 -3.21
C LEU A 146 1.98 -12.72 -4.64
N GLY A 147 3.08 -13.21 -5.19
CA GLY A 147 3.17 -13.65 -6.58
C GLY A 147 3.55 -12.55 -7.57
N GLY A 148 3.93 -11.37 -7.09
CA GLY A 148 4.43 -10.29 -7.95
C GLY A 148 5.76 -10.64 -8.60
N ILE A 149 5.87 -10.40 -9.90
CA ILE A 149 7.04 -10.72 -10.73
C ILE A 149 7.73 -9.41 -11.11
N LEU A 150 9.06 -9.39 -11.08
CA LEU A 150 9.83 -8.25 -11.55
C LEU A 150 9.58 -8.04 -13.04
N ASN A 151 8.99 -6.89 -13.39
CA ASN A 151 8.63 -6.50 -14.75
C ASN A 151 9.69 -5.62 -15.38
N LYS A 152 10.16 -4.61 -14.66
CA LYS A 152 11.09 -3.61 -15.21
C LYS A 152 11.96 -3.00 -14.10
N ILE A 153 13.16 -2.61 -14.47
CA ILE A 153 14.08 -1.81 -13.64
C ILE A 153 14.16 -0.41 -14.25
N ASN A 154 13.71 0.59 -13.50
CA ASN A 154 13.72 1.99 -13.90
C ASN A 154 14.61 2.78 -12.96
N SER A 155 15.79 3.20 -13.42
CA SER A 155 16.76 3.93 -12.57
C SER A 155 16.95 3.25 -11.21
N ASN A 156 16.37 3.80 -10.15
CA ASN A 156 16.50 3.32 -8.79
C ASN A 156 15.25 2.55 -8.31
N ASN A 157 14.29 2.24 -9.20
CA ASN A 157 13.06 1.53 -8.85
C ASN A 157 12.91 0.23 -9.62
N HIS A 158 12.48 -0.79 -8.91
CA HIS A 158 12.00 -2.05 -9.45
C HIS A 158 10.48 -1.99 -9.56
N GLU A 159 9.95 -2.10 -10.77
CA GLU A 159 8.53 -2.25 -11.03
C GLU A 159 8.18 -3.75 -11.03
N TYR A 160 7.27 -4.14 -10.16
CA TYR A 160 6.70 -5.48 -10.13
C TYR A 160 5.32 -5.47 -10.73
N ILE A 161 4.93 -6.56 -11.39
CA ILE A 161 3.61 -6.80 -11.96
C ILE A 161 2.95 -7.99 -11.27
N LEU A 162 1.66 -7.87 -11.01
CA LEU A 162 0.79 -8.96 -10.57
C LEU A 162 -0.48 -8.91 -11.42
N THR A 163 -0.79 -10.01 -12.10
CA THR A 163 -1.99 -10.12 -12.91
C THR A 163 -3.11 -10.82 -12.15
N LYS A 164 -4.37 -10.55 -12.54
CA LYS A 164 -5.54 -11.26 -11.99
C LYS A 164 -5.42 -12.77 -12.10
N LYS A 165 -4.83 -13.27 -13.22
CA LYS A 165 -4.61 -14.71 -13.44
C LYS A 165 -3.64 -15.32 -12.42
N GLU A 166 -2.55 -14.63 -12.12
CA GLU A 166 -1.56 -15.09 -11.13
C GLU A 166 -2.11 -14.99 -9.72
N TRP A 167 -2.82 -13.91 -9.42
CA TRP A 167 -3.50 -13.74 -8.14
C TRP A 167 -4.50 -14.88 -7.86
N SER A 168 -5.33 -15.24 -8.83
CA SER A 168 -6.31 -16.34 -8.69
C SER A 168 -5.66 -17.69 -8.41
N LYS A 169 -4.47 -17.95 -8.99
CA LYS A 169 -3.71 -19.20 -8.71
C LYS A 169 -3.10 -19.19 -7.32
N TRP A 170 -2.64 -18.03 -6.88
CA TRP A 170 -1.98 -17.88 -5.59
C TRP A 170 -2.96 -17.98 -4.41
N ASP A 171 -4.15 -17.40 -4.54
CA ASP A 171 -5.21 -17.41 -3.52
C ASP A 171 -5.88 -18.81 -3.38
N SER A 172 -5.67 -19.70 -4.35
CA SER A 172 -6.21 -21.06 -4.35
C SER A 172 -5.29 -22.09 -3.66
N ASN A 173 -4.08 -21.71 -3.22
CA ASN A 173 -3.12 -22.52 -2.50
C ASN A 173 -3.02 -22.10 -1.04
#